data_f6f7eee79b2f18c0b18f1e0c56c6089b
#
_entry.id   f6f7eee79b2f18c0b18f1e0c56c6089b
#
_cell.length_a   1.000
_cell.length_b   1.000
_cell.length_c   1.000
_cell.angle_alpha   90.00
_cell.angle_beta   90.00
_cell.angle_gamma   90.00
#
_symmetry.space_group_name_H-M   'P 1'
#
loop_
_entity.id
_entity.type
_entity.pdbx_description
1 polymer ?
#
loop_
_entity_poly.entity_id
_entity_poly.type
_entity_poly.pdbx_seq_one_letter_code
_entity_poly.pdbx_strand_id
1 'polypeptide(L)'
;EEQRTVMREIEEKCGLTPMERPWQYLKEVRAETDCSMLRYDKEYEELMRPEKREPQEWAVYFEYGFCGKKPRRHPGSEVPLNKTFLWAGEEWLAPALYCCSEGLVLDLLKKVPVETLHRFAEKWGMDENGAPQRELTAEEQDELEAENPMEEHFRTKVTVNGRELQVSTGYGRYWYPDDGCREGEADGVLTHYGLPRDCGWVIWRLCCPWDGKRLTPETLELTLTAEKTARAGATFTAEAGKEVPLTDPRTGLPHILRVISLKQETMEQNSLLARGMVYPRKYTVLRYTLEPPLPAGDFTVQDATPNDEVRFSSAEDGVSMEGSACIGIIGGADGPTAVFVTTKEKGKAADEVRTAYSSLRYESAKTVTWRIRFMERPKEDITVTLLP
;
A
#
# COMPACT_ATOMS: atom_id res chain seq x y z
N GLU A 1 0.19 -31.39 5.13
CA GLU A 1 -0.26 -32.44 4.20
C GLU A 1 -1.49 -33.17 4.76
N GLU A 2 -1.49 -33.63 6.01
CA GLU A 2 -2.66 -34.21 6.68
C GLU A 2 -3.88 -33.30 6.67
N GLN A 3 -3.72 -32.01 6.94
CA GLN A 3 -4.82 -31.02 6.92
C GLN A 3 -5.45 -30.88 5.55
N ARG A 4 -4.64 -30.91 4.46
CA ARG A 4 -5.16 -30.88 3.09
C ARG A 4 -5.94 -32.14 2.73
N THR A 5 -5.53 -33.27 3.25
CA THR A 5 -6.21 -34.55 3.03
C THR A 5 -7.59 -34.54 3.70
N VAL A 6 -7.65 -34.08 4.95
CA VAL A 6 -8.90 -33.98 5.71
C VAL A 6 -9.85 -32.96 5.07
N MET A 7 -9.37 -31.81 4.62
CA MET A 7 -10.20 -30.82 3.90
C MET A 7 -10.78 -31.41 2.62
N ARG A 8 -9.99 -32.14 1.86
CA ARG A 8 -10.47 -32.81 0.63
C ARG A 8 -11.53 -33.88 0.93
N GLU A 9 -11.40 -34.65 2.01
CA GLU A 9 -12.41 -35.60 2.43
C GLU A 9 -13.72 -34.93 2.85
N ILE A 10 -13.66 -33.73 3.43
CA ILE A 10 -14.84 -32.94 3.78
C ILE A 10 -15.55 -32.44 2.50
N GLU A 11 -14.77 -31.88 1.57
CA GLU A 11 -15.27 -31.44 0.27
C GLU A 11 -15.99 -32.54 -0.49
N GLU A 12 -15.40 -33.75 -0.55
CA GLU A 12 -15.97 -34.90 -1.21
C GLU A 12 -17.26 -35.39 -0.52
N LYS A 13 -17.30 -35.40 0.83
CA LYS A 13 -18.47 -35.87 1.59
C LYS A 13 -19.65 -34.90 1.57
N CYS A 14 -19.36 -33.59 1.51
CA CYS A 14 -20.38 -32.55 1.59
C CYS A 14 -20.77 -31.99 0.21
N GLY A 15 -20.04 -32.35 -0.86
CA GLY A 15 -20.30 -31.84 -2.22
C GLY A 15 -20.07 -30.34 -2.36
N LEU A 16 -19.25 -29.76 -1.48
CA LEU A 16 -18.98 -28.33 -1.43
C LEU A 16 -17.76 -27.95 -2.30
N THR A 17 -17.82 -26.80 -2.92
CA THR A 17 -16.68 -26.25 -3.68
C THR A 17 -15.70 -25.54 -2.75
N PRO A 18 -14.38 -25.64 -2.99
CA PRO A 18 -13.38 -24.95 -2.19
C PRO A 18 -13.65 -23.44 -2.12
N MET A 19 -13.64 -22.90 -0.91
CA MET A 19 -13.80 -21.46 -0.68
C MET A 19 -12.44 -20.80 -0.44
N GLU A 20 -12.29 -19.56 -0.88
CA GLU A 20 -11.07 -18.78 -0.67
C GLU A 20 -10.75 -18.52 0.81
N ARG A 21 -11.78 -18.59 1.69
CA ARG A 21 -11.64 -18.34 3.13
C ARG A 21 -12.04 -19.59 3.94
N PRO A 22 -11.07 -20.31 4.52
CA PRO A 22 -11.33 -21.56 5.26
C PRO A 22 -12.34 -21.45 6.40
N TRP A 23 -12.41 -20.31 7.11
CA TRP A 23 -13.36 -20.15 8.23
C TRP A 23 -14.82 -19.93 7.79
N GLN A 24 -15.08 -19.34 6.62
CA GLN A 24 -16.43 -19.24 6.06
C GLN A 24 -16.93 -20.61 5.68
N TYR A 25 -16.07 -21.38 5.04
CA TYR A 25 -16.31 -22.77 4.69
C TYR A 25 -16.72 -23.62 5.90
N LEU A 26 -15.98 -23.53 7.00
CA LEU A 26 -16.30 -24.23 8.24
C LEU A 26 -17.62 -23.78 8.88
N LYS A 27 -17.99 -22.52 8.75
CA LYS A 27 -19.28 -22.00 9.24
C LYS A 27 -20.47 -22.56 8.46
N GLU A 28 -20.34 -22.69 7.15
CA GLU A 28 -21.36 -23.26 6.26
C GLU A 28 -21.47 -24.78 6.44
N VAL A 29 -20.34 -25.48 6.55
CA VAL A 29 -20.31 -26.91 6.86
C VAL A 29 -20.96 -27.20 8.22
N ARG A 30 -20.78 -26.34 9.23
CA ARG A 30 -21.47 -26.44 10.53
C ARG A 30 -22.98 -26.32 10.42
N ALA A 31 -23.48 -25.52 9.51
CA ALA A 31 -24.92 -25.33 9.32
C ALA A 31 -25.60 -26.52 8.63
N GLU A 32 -24.84 -27.29 7.85
CA GLU A 32 -25.39 -28.36 6.99
C GLU A 32 -25.06 -29.78 7.49
N THR A 33 -24.08 -29.98 8.38
CA THR A 33 -23.66 -31.32 8.84
C THR A 33 -23.95 -31.57 10.31
N ASP A 34 -24.58 -32.71 10.58
CA ASP A 34 -24.89 -33.20 11.92
C ASP A 34 -23.61 -33.70 12.63
N CYS A 35 -23.41 -33.22 13.81
CA CYS A 35 -22.57 -33.64 14.97
C CYS A 35 -21.31 -34.53 14.84
N SER A 36 -21.08 -35.27 13.78
CA SER A 36 -19.87 -36.12 13.64
C SER A 36 -18.56 -35.34 13.46
N MET A 37 -18.68 -34.06 13.16
CA MET A 37 -17.55 -33.12 12.94
C MET A 37 -17.08 -32.37 14.22
N LEU A 38 -17.76 -32.58 15.34
CA LEU A 38 -17.44 -31.87 16.61
C LEU A 38 -16.03 -32.12 17.12
N ARG A 39 -15.44 -33.25 16.78
CA ARG A 39 -14.03 -33.55 17.13
C ARG A 39 -13.05 -32.70 16.32
N TYR A 40 -13.34 -32.54 15.04
CA TYR A 40 -12.56 -31.72 14.12
C TYR A 40 -12.65 -30.23 14.45
N ASP A 41 -13.85 -29.76 14.80
CA ASP A 41 -14.10 -28.42 15.28
C ASP A 41 -13.26 -28.06 16.50
N LYS A 42 -13.14 -28.96 17.47
CA LYS A 42 -12.33 -28.73 18.67
C LYS A 42 -10.84 -28.68 18.36
N GLU A 43 -10.34 -29.58 17.52
CA GLU A 43 -8.94 -29.58 17.10
C GLU A 43 -8.60 -28.33 16.27
N TYR A 44 -9.53 -27.88 15.42
CA TYR A 44 -9.37 -26.64 14.64
C TYR A 44 -9.50 -25.39 15.51
N GLU A 45 -10.46 -25.35 16.43
CA GLU A 45 -10.59 -24.27 17.41
C GLU A 45 -9.38 -24.20 18.35
N GLU A 46 -8.77 -25.34 18.68
CA GLU A 46 -7.53 -25.37 19.44
C GLU A 46 -6.32 -24.92 18.62
N LEU A 47 -6.27 -25.26 17.33
CA LEU A 47 -5.23 -24.81 16.40
C LEU A 47 -5.37 -23.32 16.05
N MET A 48 -6.61 -22.83 15.95
CA MET A 48 -6.95 -21.44 15.60
C MET A 48 -7.21 -20.59 16.84
N ARG A 49 -7.27 -21.19 18.05
CA ARG A 49 -7.19 -20.39 19.27
C ARG A 49 -5.93 -19.55 19.18
N PRO A 50 -6.06 -18.22 19.20
CA PRO A 50 -4.88 -17.40 19.42
C PRO A 50 -4.22 -17.98 20.66
N GLU A 51 -3.00 -18.50 20.50
CA GLU A 51 -2.23 -18.89 21.67
C GLU A 51 -2.44 -17.78 22.67
N LYS A 52 -2.82 -18.11 23.92
CA LYS A 52 -2.81 -17.13 25.00
C LYS A 52 -1.38 -16.65 25.08
N ARG A 53 -1.07 -15.65 24.26
CA ARG A 53 0.23 -15.01 24.28
C ARG A 53 0.33 -14.44 25.68
N GLU A 54 1.25 -14.97 26.47
CA GLU A 54 1.62 -14.32 27.71
C GLU A 54 1.83 -12.83 27.41
N PRO A 55 1.43 -11.92 28.32
CA PRO A 55 1.61 -10.48 28.10
C PRO A 55 3.05 -10.27 27.63
N GLN A 56 3.19 -9.95 26.35
CA GLN A 56 4.52 -9.81 25.76
C GLN A 56 5.16 -8.59 26.40
N GLU A 57 6.24 -8.80 27.13
CA GLU A 57 7.06 -7.71 27.62
C GLU A 57 7.45 -6.80 26.45
N TRP A 58 7.15 -5.51 26.57
CA TRP A 58 7.44 -4.54 25.54
C TRP A 58 8.94 -4.46 25.29
N ALA A 59 9.36 -4.72 24.06
CA ALA A 59 10.75 -4.67 23.66
C ALA A 59 10.86 -4.27 22.18
N VAL A 60 11.63 -3.25 21.90
CA VAL A 60 11.84 -2.72 20.54
C VAL A 60 13.24 -3.06 20.08
N TYR A 61 13.32 -3.66 18.88
CA TYR A 61 14.58 -4.04 18.24
C TYR A 61 14.71 -3.34 16.89
N PHE A 62 15.93 -3.06 16.48
CA PHE A 62 16.22 -2.44 15.20
C PHE A 62 15.82 -3.39 14.04
N GLU A 63 15.12 -2.85 13.04
CA GLU A 63 14.59 -3.59 11.87
C GLU A 63 13.77 -4.84 12.25
N TYR A 64 12.95 -4.70 13.29
CA TYR A 64 12.03 -5.72 13.74
C TYR A 64 10.67 -5.08 14.04
N GLY A 65 9.59 -5.71 13.62
CA GLY A 65 8.23 -5.14 13.72
C GLY A 65 7.84 -4.65 15.12
N PHE A 66 6.55 -4.65 15.41
CA PHE A 66 6.05 -4.07 16.68
C PHE A 66 6.08 -5.04 17.86
N CYS A 67 6.10 -6.33 17.63
CA CYS A 67 6.04 -7.36 18.67
C CYS A 67 7.06 -8.47 18.46
N GLY A 68 7.47 -9.08 19.55
CA GLY A 68 8.29 -10.27 19.57
C GLY A 68 9.65 -10.10 20.24
N LYS A 69 10.16 -11.20 20.80
CA LYS A 69 11.52 -11.28 21.34
C LYS A 69 12.46 -11.74 20.22
N LYS A 70 13.53 -11.02 20.01
CA LYS A 70 14.59 -11.43 19.09
C LYS A 70 15.66 -12.16 19.88
N PRO A 71 15.80 -13.50 19.71
CA PRO A 71 16.84 -14.25 20.41
C PRO A 71 18.22 -13.64 20.14
N ARG A 72 19.05 -13.50 21.15
CA ARG A 72 20.45 -13.02 21.08
C ARG A 72 20.64 -11.55 20.69
N ARG A 73 19.61 -10.70 20.74
CA ARG A 73 19.75 -9.24 20.59
C ARG A 73 19.24 -8.52 21.84
N HIS A 74 19.82 -7.37 22.14
CA HIS A 74 19.34 -6.51 23.21
C HIS A 74 18.33 -5.52 22.65
N PRO A 75 17.20 -5.27 23.32
CA PRO A 75 16.28 -4.24 22.93
C PRO A 75 16.91 -2.85 23.04
N GLY A 76 16.39 -1.92 22.27
CA GLY A 76 16.76 -0.52 22.34
C GLY A 76 16.36 0.09 23.69
N SER A 77 17.20 1.02 24.19
CA SER A 77 16.83 1.82 25.37
C SER A 77 15.80 2.85 24.95
N GLU A 78 14.64 2.82 25.60
CA GLU A 78 13.57 3.78 25.36
C GLU A 78 13.91 5.16 25.92
N VAL A 79 13.67 6.19 25.12
CA VAL A 79 13.71 7.60 25.51
C VAL A 79 12.33 8.19 25.24
N PRO A 80 11.55 8.49 26.31
CA PRO A 80 10.23 9.07 26.15
C PRO A 80 10.32 10.47 25.52
N LEU A 81 9.54 10.72 24.48
CA LEU A 81 9.41 12.02 23.84
C LEU A 81 8.08 12.69 24.21
N ASN A 82 6.99 11.92 24.14
CA ASN A 82 5.62 12.38 24.41
C ASN A 82 5.29 13.69 23.68
N LYS A 83 5.78 13.82 22.43
CA LYS A 83 5.64 15.04 21.66
C LYS A 83 4.43 14.95 20.72
N THR A 84 3.45 15.82 20.97
CA THR A 84 2.30 16.01 20.09
C THR A 84 2.52 17.21 19.17
N PHE A 85 2.08 17.14 17.94
CA PHE A 85 2.12 18.24 16.97
C PHE A 85 0.96 18.14 15.99
N LEU A 86 0.69 19.22 15.26
CA LEU A 86 -0.32 19.25 14.21
C LEU A 86 0.36 19.30 12.85
N TRP A 87 -0.08 18.45 11.92
CA TRP A 87 0.31 18.53 10.52
C TRP A 87 -0.94 18.63 9.66
N ALA A 88 -1.09 19.76 8.98
CA ALA A 88 -2.31 20.09 8.22
C ALA A 88 -3.63 19.92 9.02
N GLY A 89 -3.61 20.24 10.32
CA GLY A 89 -4.76 20.13 11.20
C GLY A 89 -4.99 18.76 11.82
N GLU A 90 -4.24 17.73 11.42
CA GLU A 90 -4.29 16.39 12.00
C GLU A 90 -3.33 16.27 13.20
N GLU A 91 -3.78 15.53 14.22
CA GLU A 91 -3.00 15.30 15.43
C GLU A 91 -2.01 14.16 15.27
N TRP A 92 -0.75 14.45 15.52
CA TRP A 92 0.35 13.49 15.44
C TRP A 92 1.05 13.39 16.80
N LEU A 93 1.59 12.22 17.08
CA LEU A 93 2.30 11.91 18.32
C LEU A 93 3.60 11.17 17.97
N ALA A 94 4.71 11.65 18.52
CA ALA A 94 5.96 10.92 18.66
C ALA A 94 6.12 10.52 20.13
N PRO A 95 5.73 9.30 20.53
CA PRO A 95 5.73 8.91 21.93
C PRO A 95 7.13 8.64 22.46
N ALA A 96 7.95 7.94 21.72
CA ALA A 96 9.29 7.54 22.13
C ALA A 96 10.24 7.32 20.95
N LEU A 97 11.51 7.38 21.26
CA LEU A 97 12.59 6.83 20.44
C LEU A 97 13.32 5.72 21.18
N TYR A 98 13.94 4.80 20.45
CA TYR A 98 14.69 3.68 21.00
C TYR A 98 16.12 3.68 20.45
N CYS A 99 17.10 3.72 21.35
CA CYS A 99 18.50 3.69 20.99
C CYS A 99 18.99 2.24 20.97
N CYS A 100 18.97 1.61 19.79
CA CYS A 100 19.49 0.28 19.57
C CYS A 100 21.02 0.30 19.30
N SER A 101 21.65 -0.87 19.28
CA SER A 101 23.07 -0.99 18.92
C SER A 101 23.32 -0.63 17.46
N GLU A 102 22.38 -1.00 16.57
CA GLU A 102 22.49 -0.85 15.12
C GLU A 102 21.98 0.48 14.59
N GLY A 103 21.06 1.11 15.31
CA GLY A 103 20.39 2.32 14.86
C GLY A 103 19.42 2.91 15.86
N LEU A 104 18.75 3.95 15.44
CA LEU A 104 17.66 4.58 16.15
C LEU A 104 16.32 4.05 15.60
N VAL A 105 15.37 3.80 16.48
CA VAL A 105 13.99 3.46 16.11
C VAL A 105 13.08 4.56 16.68
N LEU A 106 12.25 5.15 15.82
CA LEU A 106 11.29 6.20 16.19
C LEU A 106 9.88 5.72 15.93
N ASP A 107 9.03 5.75 16.95
CA ASP A 107 7.61 5.53 16.80
C ASP A 107 6.89 6.86 16.51
N LEU A 108 6.01 6.83 15.52
CA LEU A 108 5.23 7.97 15.07
C LEU A 108 3.79 7.53 14.85
N LEU A 109 2.83 8.27 15.38
CA LEU A 109 1.43 7.92 15.33
C LEU A 109 0.59 9.10 14.83
N LYS A 110 -0.42 8.81 14.00
CA LYS A 110 -1.48 9.76 13.61
C LYS A 110 -2.78 9.34 14.26
N LYS A 111 -3.44 10.26 14.95
CA LYS A 111 -4.77 10.06 15.52
C LYS A 111 -5.84 10.40 14.49
N VAL A 112 -6.80 9.51 14.35
CA VAL A 112 -7.93 9.68 13.43
C VAL A 112 -9.23 9.69 14.24
N PRO A 113 -9.98 10.82 14.27
CA PRO A 113 -11.27 10.88 14.96
C PRO A 113 -12.25 9.84 14.41
N VAL A 114 -13.03 9.22 15.29
CA VAL A 114 -14.01 8.18 14.89
C VAL A 114 -15.06 8.73 13.93
N GLU A 115 -15.45 9.98 14.07
CA GLU A 115 -16.41 10.64 13.17
C GLU A 115 -15.85 10.76 11.75
N THR A 116 -14.53 10.88 11.60
CA THR A 116 -13.87 10.91 10.29
C THR A 116 -13.88 9.54 9.64
N LEU A 117 -13.65 8.47 10.44
CA LEU A 117 -13.75 7.09 9.98
C LEU A 117 -15.18 6.76 9.52
N HIS A 118 -16.17 7.09 10.34
CA HIS A 118 -17.58 6.83 10.01
C HIS A 118 -18.01 7.59 8.74
N ARG A 119 -17.63 8.86 8.61
CA ARG A 119 -17.94 9.66 7.41
C ARG A 119 -17.33 9.07 6.15
N PHE A 120 -16.08 8.59 6.25
CA PHE A 120 -15.40 7.93 5.15
C PHE A 120 -16.09 6.61 4.79
N ALA A 121 -16.39 5.77 5.78
CA ALA A 121 -17.08 4.50 5.57
C ALA A 121 -18.47 4.68 4.96
N GLU A 122 -19.24 5.66 5.43
CA GLU A 122 -20.57 6.01 4.89
C GLU A 122 -20.46 6.51 3.44
N LYS A 123 -19.55 7.46 3.17
CA LYS A 123 -19.37 8.02 1.82
C LYS A 123 -19.06 6.94 0.79
N TRP A 124 -18.19 6.01 1.13
CA TRP A 124 -17.69 4.99 0.20
C TRP A 124 -18.45 3.67 0.27
N GLY A 125 -19.44 3.55 1.18
CA GLY A 125 -20.25 2.35 1.36
C GLY A 125 -19.39 1.14 1.76
N MET A 126 -18.53 1.33 2.78
CA MET A 126 -17.66 0.27 3.25
C MET A 126 -18.45 -0.84 3.96
N ASP A 127 -18.06 -2.07 3.75
CA ASP A 127 -18.59 -3.23 4.48
C ASP A 127 -17.89 -3.41 5.85
N GLU A 128 -18.29 -4.42 6.59
CA GLU A 128 -17.69 -4.78 7.89
C GLU A 128 -16.20 -5.19 7.80
N ASN A 129 -15.68 -5.47 6.60
CA ASN A 129 -14.28 -5.79 6.37
C ASN A 129 -13.48 -4.57 5.89
N GLY A 130 -14.11 -3.39 5.80
CA GLY A 130 -13.48 -2.17 5.32
C GLY A 130 -13.26 -2.16 3.80
N ALA A 131 -14.07 -2.90 3.03
CA ALA A 131 -14.03 -2.90 1.57
C ALA A 131 -15.28 -2.22 1.00
N PRO A 132 -15.20 -1.51 -0.13
CA PRO A 132 -16.36 -0.98 -0.81
C PRO A 132 -17.32 -2.11 -1.24
N GLN A 133 -18.63 -1.93 -0.98
CA GLN A 133 -19.68 -2.93 -1.33
C GLN A 133 -19.95 -3.04 -2.83
N ARG A 134 -19.33 -2.19 -3.65
CA ARG A 134 -19.46 -2.19 -5.10
C ARG A 134 -18.09 -2.07 -5.75
N GLU A 135 -18.00 -2.49 -7.01
CA GLU A 135 -16.84 -2.18 -7.82
C GLU A 135 -16.72 -0.66 -8.02
N LEU A 136 -15.53 -0.13 -7.81
CA LEU A 136 -15.20 1.26 -8.05
C LEU A 136 -14.57 1.41 -9.44
N THR A 137 -14.84 2.54 -10.08
CA THR A 137 -14.07 2.93 -11.26
C THR A 137 -12.63 3.27 -10.86
N ALA A 138 -11.73 3.33 -11.83
CA ALA A 138 -10.34 3.71 -11.55
C ALA A 138 -10.22 5.13 -10.97
N GLU A 139 -11.11 6.04 -11.39
CA GLU A 139 -11.20 7.40 -10.86
C GLU A 139 -11.66 7.40 -9.40
N GLU A 140 -12.70 6.61 -9.10
CA GLU A 140 -13.21 6.48 -7.73
C GLU A 140 -12.19 5.82 -6.80
N GLN A 141 -11.36 4.91 -7.31
CA GLN A 141 -10.25 4.33 -6.55
C GLN A 141 -9.20 5.38 -6.18
N ASP A 142 -8.80 6.24 -7.14
CA ASP A 142 -7.87 7.34 -6.88
C ASP A 142 -8.43 8.31 -5.83
N GLU A 143 -9.73 8.60 -5.87
CA GLU A 143 -10.39 9.47 -4.89
C GLU A 143 -10.49 8.80 -3.51
N LEU A 144 -10.84 7.51 -3.46
CA LEU A 144 -10.89 6.74 -2.23
C LEU A 144 -9.52 6.71 -1.53
N GLU A 145 -8.45 6.43 -2.26
CA GLU A 145 -7.09 6.44 -1.72
C GLU A 145 -6.71 7.84 -1.20
N ALA A 146 -7.02 8.90 -1.97
CA ALA A 146 -6.69 10.26 -1.57
C ALA A 146 -7.49 10.76 -0.35
N GLU A 147 -8.66 10.19 -0.09
CA GLU A 147 -9.54 10.58 1.02
C GLU A 147 -9.46 9.63 2.22
N ASN A 148 -8.77 8.48 2.09
CA ASN A 148 -8.68 7.50 3.18
C ASN A 148 -7.94 8.10 4.39
N PRO A 149 -8.62 8.33 5.51
CA PRO A 149 -8.01 8.98 6.67
C PRO A 149 -6.97 8.10 7.37
N MET A 150 -6.98 6.79 7.09
CA MET A 150 -6.03 5.83 7.65
C MET A 150 -4.79 5.66 6.77
N GLU A 151 -4.80 6.16 5.55
CA GLU A 151 -3.61 6.17 4.69
C GLU A 151 -2.89 7.51 4.76
N GLU A 152 -1.57 7.45 4.71
CA GLU A 152 -0.74 8.63 4.69
C GLU A 152 0.56 8.31 3.96
N HIS A 153 0.81 9.05 2.89
CA HIS A 153 2.02 8.88 2.08
C HIS A 153 2.98 10.05 2.32
N PHE A 154 4.08 9.78 2.97
CA PHE A 154 5.07 10.81 3.28
C PHE A 154 6.49 10.25 3.30
N ARG A 155 7.43 11.12 3.04
CA ARG A 155 8.85 10.88 3.28
C ARG A 155 9.28 11.53 4.58
N THR A 156 10.20 10.87 5.25
CA THR A 156 10.74 11.32 6.53
C THR A 156 12.22 11.66 6.40
N LYS A 157 12.62 12.72 7.10
CA LYS A 157 14.00 13.06 7.34
C LYS A 157 14.19 13.17 8.85
N VAL A 158 15.11 12.40 9.39
CA VAL A 158 15.43 12.37 10.82
C VAL A 158 16.81 13.00 11.02
N THR A 159 16.91 14.01 11.85
CA THR A 159 18.19 14.68 12.15
C THR A 159 18.50 14.55 13.65
N VAL A 160 19.61 13.92 13.98
CA VAL A 160 20.08 13.71 15.36
C VAL A 160 21.37 14.48 15.57
N ASN A 161 21.41 15.37 16.57
CA ASN A 161 22.57 16.21 16.87
C ASN A 161 23.11 16.97 15.63
N GLY A 162 22.19 17.46 14.79
CA GLY A 162 22.52 18.14 13.52
C GLY A 162 22.95 17.22 12.38
N ARG A 163 22.95 15.89 12.57
CA ARG A 163 23.30 14.91 11.54
C ARG A 163 22.07 14.21 11.00
N GLU A 164 21.91 14.21 9.70
CA GLU A 164 20.82 13.50 9.02
C GLU A 164 21.08 11.99 9.02
N LEU A 165 20.07 11.23 9.45
CA LEU A 165 20.03 9.78 9.35
C LEU A 165 19.02 9.36 8.28
N GLN A 166 19.40 8.38 7.46
CA GLN A 166 18.49 7.83 6.46
C GLN A 166 17.56 6.81 7.11
N VAL A 167 16.28 6.83 6.74
CA VAL A 167 15.33 5.78 7.13
C VAL A 167 15.60 4.56 6.23
N SER A 168 16.01 3.44 6.81
CA SER A 168 16.26 2.19 6.08
C SER A 168 15.00 1.34 5.92
N THR A 169 14.16 1.33 6.95
CA THR A 169 12.96 0.49 7.01
C THR A 169 11.88 1.18 7.81
N GLY A 170 10.63 1.04 7.36
CA GLY A 170 9.45 1.49 8.06
C GLY A 170 8.45 0.33 8.22
N TYR A 171 7.80 0.26 9.35
CA TYR A 171 6.71 -0.67 9.62
C TYR A 171 5.45 0.12 9.91
N GLY A 172 4.32 -0.27 9.31
CA GLY A 172 3.01 0.35 9.52
C GLY A 172 2.02 -0.59 10.20
N ARG A 173 1.15 -0.06 11.05
CA ARG A 173 0.00 -0.74 11.63
C ARG A 173 -1.16 0.22 11.75
N TYR A 174 -2.35 -0.35 11.79
CA TYR A 174 -3.60 0.38 11.93
C TYR A 174 -4.36 -0.12 13.14
N TRP A 175 -5.06 0.78 13.81
CA TRP A 175 -6.02 0.47 14.85
C TRP A 175 -7.37 1.11 14.50
N TYR A 176 -8.41 0.31 14.54
CA TYR A 176 -9.78 0.76 14.35
C TYR A 176 -10.58 0.51 15.63
N PRO A 177 -11.34 1.50 16.14
CA PRO A 177 -12.06 1.37 17.41
C PRO A 177 -13.18 0.32 17.36
N ASP A 178 -13.77 0.10 16.18
CA ASP A 178 -14.90 -0.82 15.96
C ASP A 178 -14.46 -2.21 15.50
N ASP A 179 -13.18 -2.41 15.22
CA ASP A 179 -12.62 -3.70 14.89
C ASP A 179 -12.50 -4.52 16.17
N GLY A 180 -13.33 -5.57 16.31
CA GLY A 180 -13.34 -6.46 17.47
C GLY A 180 -12.02 -7.18 17.76
N CYS A 181 -11.01 -6.97 16.94
CA CYS A 181 -9.64 -7.47 17.09
C CYS A 181 -8.85 -6.68 18.14
N ARG A 182 -9.16 -6.92 19.42
CA ARG A 182 -8.43 -6.34 20.57
C ARG A 182 -7.10 -7.04 20.85
N GLU A 183 -6.65 -7.94 20.00
CA GLU A 183 -5.40 -8.69 20.17
C GLU A 183 -4.54 -8.52 18.93
N GLY A 184 -3.47 -7.76 19.04
CA GLY A 184 -2.56 -7.57 17.91
C GLY A 184 -1.41 -6.62 18.25
N GLU A 185 -0.53 -6.44 17.26
CA GLU A 185 0.64 -5.57 17.42
C GLU A 185 0.23 -4.10 17.69
N ALA A 186 -0.84 -3.62 17.06
CA ALA A 186 -1.35 -2.27 17.28
C ALA A 186 -1.89 -2.08 18.71
N ASP A 187 -2.63 -3.09 19.26
CA ASP A 187 -3.10 -3.05 20.66
C ASP A 187 -1.94 -3.00 21.66
N GLY A 188 -0.87 -3.75 21.38
CA GLY A 188 0.36 -3.71 22.18
C GLY A 188 0.97 -2.30 22.23
N VAL A 189 1.01 -1.60 21.08
CA VAL A 189 1.48 -0.20 21.00
C VAL A 189 0.59 0.74 21.82
N LEU A 190 -0.73 0.65 21.64
CA LEU A 190 -1.67 1.49 22.38
C LEU A 190 -1.59 1.23 23.89
N THR A 191 -1.46 -0.03 24.29
CA THR A 191 -1.30 -0.42 25.70
C THR A 191 -0.02 0.17 26.28
N HIS A 192 1.12 0.03 25.59
CA HIS A 192 2.40 0.51 26.08
C HIS A 192 2.41 2.04 26.29
N TYR A 193 1.88 2.78 25.32
CA TYR A 193 1.83 4.24 25.40
C TYR A 193 0.61 4.81 26.13
N GLY A 194 -0.30 3.96 26.62
CA GLY A 194 -1.51 4.39 27.34
C GLY A 194 -2.47 5.20 26.46
N LEU A 195 -2.58 4.86 25.17
CA LEU A 195 -3.37 5.62 24.21
C LEU A 195 -4.86 5.22 24.23
N PRO A 196 -5.76 6.16 23.94
CA PRO A 196 -7.20 5.88 23.86
C PRO A 196 -7.53 4.92 22.72
N ARG A 197 -8.58 4.12 22.91
CA ARG A 197 -9.07 3.12 21.96
C ARG A 197 -10.37 3.52 21.24
N ASP A 198 -10.88 4.70 21.54
CA ASP A 198 -12.11 5.26 21.00
C ASP A 198 -11.91 6.07 19.71
N CYS A 199 -10.72 6.02 19.14
CA CYS A 199 -10.36 6.67 17.88
C CYS A 199 -9.47 5.76 17.06
N GLY A 200 -9.33 6.04 15.76
CA GLY A 200 -8.39 5.36 14.89
C GLY A 200 -6.95 5.81 15.14
N TRP A 201 -6.01 4.91 14.89
CA TRP A 201 -4.58 5.19 14.92
C TRP A 201 -3.88 4.61 13.70
N VAL A 202 -3.07 5.42 13.07
CA VAL A 202 -2.07 4.96 12.10
C VAL A 202 -0.71 5.03 12.78
N ILE A 203 0.01 3.93 12.79
CA ILE A 203 1.22 3.73 13.60
C ILE A 203 2.37 3.43 12.66
N TRP A 204 3.45 4.20 12.76
CA TRP A 204 4.70 3.93 12.04
C TRP A 204 5.83 3.71 13.04
N ARG A 205 6.70 2.77 12.69
CA ARG A 205 7.98 2.54 13.35
C ARG A 205 9.08 2.73 12.32
N LEU A 206 9.87 3.76 12.47
CA LEU A 206 10.93 4.16 11.55
C LEU A 206 12.27 3.71 12.07
N CYS A 207 13.06 3.02 11.25
CA CYS A 207 14.38 2.54 11.60
C CYS A 207 15.45 3.34 10.85
N CYS A 208 16.35 3.97 11.59
CA CYS A 208 17.45 4.78 11.06
C CYS A 208 18.78 4.16 11.52
N PRO A 209 19.57 3.52 10.64
CA PRO A 209 20.86 2.95 11.01
C PRO A 209 21.84 4.03 11.43
N TRP A 210 22.74 3.71 12.36
CA TRP A 210 23.84 4.59 12.66
C TRP A 210 24.82 4.62 11.48
N ASP A 211 25.05 5.82 10.95
CA ASP A 211 26.12 6.02 9.97
C ASP A 211 27.47 6.15 10.72
N GLY A 212 28.08 5.01 11.06
CA GLY A 212 29.31 4.92 11.80
C GLY A 212 29.11 4.66 13.29
N LYS A 213 29.51 5.59 14.17
CA LYS A 213 29.41 5.41 15.63
C LYS A 213 27.99 5.65 16.13
N ARG A 214 27.58 4.85 17.11
CA ARG A 214 26.34 5.09 17.87
C ARG A 214 26.36 6.50 18.46
N LEU A 215 25.28 7.23 18.24
CA LEU A 215 25.05 8.54 18.82
C LEU A 215 24.23 8.44 20.10
N THR A 216 24.48 9.33 21.05
CA THR A 216 23.53 9.62 22.13
C THR A 216 22.69 10.81 21.67
N PRO A 217 21.39 10.66 21.43
CA PRO A 217 20.54 11.76 20.99
C PRO A 217 20.46 12.84 22.06
N GLU A 218 20.95 14.01 21.77
CA GLU A 218 20.81 15.23 22.57
C GLU A 218 19.76 16.14 21.94
N THR A 219 19.76 16.21 20.59
CA THR A 219 18.73 16.90 19.81
C THR A 219 18.15 15.97 18.78
N LEU A 220 16.86 16.10 18.50
CA LEU A 220 16.16 15.32 17.49
C LEU A 220 15.14 16.18 16.74
N GLU A 221 15.30 16.26 15.45
CA GLU A 221 14.34 16.89 14.55
C GLU A 221 13.76 15.87 13.57
N LEU A 222 12.48 15.97 13.32
CA LEU A 222 11.74 15.19 12.33
C LEU A 222 11.15 16.12 11.29
N THR A 223 11.50 15.90 10.02
CA THR A 223 10.82 16.56 8.89
C THR A 223 9.92 15.55 8.19
N LEU A 224 8.66 15.91 8.00
CA LEU A 224 7.67 15.17 7.21
C LEU A 224 7.40 15.94 5.93
N THR A 225 7.51 15.25 4.79
CA THR A 225 7.22 15.76 3.46
C THR A 225 6.12 14.92 2.84
N ALA A 226 4.94 15.48 2.64
CA ALA A 226 3.84 14.75 2.01
C ALA A 226 4.20 14.34 0.59
N GLU A 227 3.91 13.10 0.23
CA GLU A 227 3.98 12.65 -1.15
C GLU A 227 2.79 13.16 -1.94
N LYS A 228 2.94 13.19 -3.25
CA LYS A 228 1.86 13.63 -4.12
C LYS A 228 0.83 12.51 -4.25
N THR A 229 -0.44 12.86 -4.07
CA THR A 229 -1.58 11.99 -4.33
C THR A 229 -2.19 12.28 -5.69
N ALA A 230 -2.83 11.30 -6.29
CA ALA A 230 -3.51 11.47 -7.55
C ALA A 230 -4.89 12.13 -7.36
N ARG A 231 -5.20 13.07 -8.25
CA ARG A 231 -6.57 13.55 -8.48
C ARG A 231 -7.01 13.09 -9.84
N ALA A 232 -8.17 12.47 -9.89
CA ALA A 232 -8.73 11.96 -11.13
C ALA A 232 -8.97 13.09 -12.13
N GLY A 233 -8.52 12.86 -13.36
CA GLY A 233 -8.86 13.68 -14.53
C GLY A 233 -9.81 12.92 -15.46
N ALA A 234 -9.99 13.43 -16.68
CA ALA A 234 -10.81 12.77 -17.68
C ALA A 234 -10.16 11.49 -18.23
N THR A 235 -10.99 10.55 -18.68
CA THR A 235 -10.56 9.42 -19.52
C THR A 235 -10.70 9.74 -21.00
N PHE A 236 -9.86 9.14 -21.82
CA PHE A 236 -9.92 9.31 -23.27
C PHE A 236 -9.39 8.08 -24.02
N THR A 237 -9.87 7.91 -25.26
CA THR A 237 -9.27 6.98 -26.21
C THR A 237 -8.32 7.75 -27.12
N ALA A 238 -7.08 7.32 -27.17
CA ALA A 238 -6.05 8.01 -27.95
C ALA A 238 -6.07 7.57 -29.41
N GLU A 239 -5.93 8.57 -30.29
CA GLU A 239 -5.73 8.42 -31.73
C GLU A 239 -4.66 9.43 -32.15
N ALA A 240 -3.77 9.06 -33.08
CA ALA A 240 -2.70 9.96 -33.50
C ALA A 240 -3.28 11.26 -34.08
N GLY A 241 -2.76 12.40 -33.65
CA GLY A 241 -3.23 13.73 -34.01
C GLY A 241 -4.43 14.24 -33.22
N LYS A 242 -5.03 13.43 -32.35
CA LYS A 242 -6.18 13.86 -31.53
C LYS A 242 -5.76 14.85 -30.44
N GLU A 243 -6.58 15.85 -30.24
CA GLU A 243 -6.48 16.80 -29.14
C GLU A 243 -7.52 16.46 -28.06
N VAL A 244 -7.09 16.44 -26.82
CA VAL A 244 -7.95 16.18 -25.66
C VAL A 244 -7.91 17.40 -24.75
N PRO A 245 -9.02 18.18 -24.67
CA PRO A 245 -9.12 19.31 -23.76
C PRO A 245 -9.24 18.81 -22.32
N LEU A 246 -8.50 19.43 -21.42
CA LEU A 246 -8.43 19.09 -20.00
C LEU A 246 -8.57 20.34 -19.16
N THR A 247 -9.06 20.19 -17.95
CA THR A 247 -9.00 21.24 -16.93
C THR A 247 -8.26 20.70 -15.72
N ASP A 248 -7.21 21.39 -15.28
CA ASP A 248 -6.52 21.04 -14.03
C ASP A 248 -7.46 21.30 -12.86
N PRO A 249 -7.88 20.29 -12.12
CA PRO A 249 -8.84 20.44 -11.02
C PRO A 249 -8.30 21.27 -9.85
N ARG A 250 -6.98 21.44 -9.74
CA ARG A 250 -6.31 22.21 -8.68
C ARG A 250 -6.37 23.71 -8.93
N THR A 251 -6.23 24.11 -10.21
CA THR A 251 -6.05 25.52 -10.60
C THR A 251 -7.21 26.05 -11.43
N GLY A 252 -8.03 25.17 -12.01
CA GLY A 252 -9.06 25.51 -12.98
C GLY A 252 -8.50 25.92 -14.36
N LEU A 253 -7.19 25.80 -14.59
CA LEU A 253 -6.58 26.18 -15.84
C LEU A 253 -6.83 25.14 -16.93
N PRO A 254 -7.15 25.59 -18.16
CA PRO A 254 -7.31 24.68 -19.29
C PRO A 254 -5.95 24.24 -19.85
N HIS A 255 -5.88 22.99 -20.26
CA HIS A 255 -4.77 22.37 -20.96
C HIS A 255 -5.27 21.61 -22.18
N ILE A 256 -4.39 21.38 -23.17
CA ILE A 256 -4.66 20.53 -24.32
C ILE A 256 -3.58 19.45 -24.36
N LEU A 257 -4.00 18.18 -24.24
CA LEU A 257 -3.13 17.04 -24.51
C LEU A 257 -3.25 16.70 -25.99
N ARG A 258 -2.12 16.74 -26.71
CA ARG A 258 -2.06 16.36 -28.12
C ARG A 258 -1.35 15.02 -28.29
N VAL A 259 -2.04 14.04 -28.84
CA VAL A 259 -1.51 12.71 -29.12
C VAL A 259 -0.61 12.79 -30.37
N ILE A 260 0.68 12.47 -30.19
CA ILE A 260 1.65 12.46 -31.29
C ILE A 260 1.63 11.12 -32.01
N SER A 261 1.74 10.03 -31.27
CA SER A 261 1.78 8.69 -31.84
C SER A 261 1.37 7.62 -30.84
N LEU A 262 0.89 6.51 -31.40
CA LEU A 262 0.60 5.26 -30.70
C LEU A 262 1.38 4.15 -31.38
N LYS A 263 2.10 3.35 -30.60
CA LYS A 263 2.84 2.18 -31.11
C LYS A 263 2.58 0.99 -30.20
N GLN A 264 2.31 -0.14 -30.81
CA GLN A 264 2.28 -1.41 -30.10
C GLN A 264 3.69 -1.99 -30.03
N GLU A 265 4.08 -2.41 -28.86
CA GLU A 265 5.40 -2.99 -28.58
C GLU A 265 5.26 -4.28 -27.79
N THR A 266 6.32 -5.05 -27.76
CA THR A 266 6.38 -6.32 -27.02
C THR A 266 7.64 -6.33 -26.18
N MET A 267 7.48 -6.56 -24.89
CA MET A 267 8.60 -6.68 -23.95
C MET A 267 9.43 -7.93 -24.27
N GLU A 268 10.74 -7.80 -24.27
CA GLU A 268 11.65 -8.94 -24.38
C GLU A 268 11.46 -9.89 -23.19
N GLN A 269 11.63 -11.19 -23.45
CA GLN A 269 11.50 -12.20 -22.41
C GLN A 269 12.73 -12.15 -21.50
N ASN A 270 12.51 -11.81 -20.22
CA ASN A 270 13.58 -11.87 -19.24
C ASN A 270 13.78 -13.33 -18.78
N SER A 271 14.99 -13.85 -18.94
CA SER A 271 15.37 -15.22 -18.54
C SER A 271 15.32 -15.46 -17.03
N LEU A 272 15.22 -14.40 -16.22
CA LEU A 272 15.13 -14.48 -14.76
C LEU A 272 13.70 -14.73 -14.25
N LEU A 273 12.70 -14.72 -15.13
CA LEU A 273 11.33 -15.02 -14.73
C LEU A 273 11.18 -16.49 -14.37
N ALA A 274 10.38 -16.78 -13.34
CA ALA A 274 10.22 -18.12 -12.81
C ALA A 274 9.78 -19.13 -13.89
N ARG A 275 10.41 -20.30 -13.92
CA ARG A 275 10.05 -21.38 -14.84
C ARG A 275 8.60 -21.79 -14.61
N GLY A 276 7.86 -22.01 -15.70
CA GLY A 276 6.45 -22.39 -15.65
C GLY A 276 5.46 -21.23 -15.53
N MET A 277 5.90 -19.98 -15.59
CA MET A 277 5.04 -18.81 -15.63
C MET A 277 5.05 -18.15 -17.01
N VAL A 278 3.88 -17.78 -17.50
CA VAL A 278 3.71 -17.01 -18.75
C VAL A 278 3.21 -15.63 -18.35
N TYR A 279 3.92 -14.61 -18.77
CA TYR A 279 3.62 -13.21 -18.47
C TYR A 279 3.04 -12.50 -19.69
N PRO A 280 2.08 -11.59 -19.51
CA PRO A 280 1.66 -10.68 -20.58
C PRO A 280 2.84 -9.79 -20.96
N ARG A 281 3.03 -9.53 -22.27
CA ARG A 281 4.22 -8.81 -22.75
C ARG A 281 3.91 -7.73 -23.78
N LYS A 282 2.68 -7.68 -24.27
CA LYS A 282 2.29 -6.69 -25.27
C LYS A 282 1.74 -5.44 -24.59
N TYR A 283 2.16 -4.28 -25.06
CA TYR A 283 1.72 -3.00 -24.53
C TYR A 283 1.69 -1.95 -25.64
N THR A 284 0.98 -0.86 -25.36
CA THR A 284 0.91 0.30 -26.26
C THR A 284 1.71 1.45 -25.66
N VAL A 285 2.55 2.06 -26.48
CA VAL A 285 3.30 3.27 -26.15
C VAL A 285 2.55 4.47 -26.71
N LEU A 286 2.10 5.37 -25.83
CA LEU A 286 1.49 6.64 -26.18
C LEU A 286 2.54 7.76 -26.04
N ARG A 287 2.75 8.53 -27.11
CA ARG A 287 3.55 9.77 -27.06
C ARG A 287 2.63 10.97 -27.21
N TYR A 288 2.79 11.95 -26.34
CA TYR A 288 1.92 13.12 -26.29
C TYR A 288 2.67 14.38 -25.83
N THR A 289 2.10 15.55 -26.12
CA THR A 289 2.48 16.84 -25.54
C THR A 289 1.34 17.40 -24.71
N LEU A 290 1.64 18.31 -23.79
CA LEU A 290 0.66 19.02 -22.97
C LEU A 290 0.90 20.52 -23.08
N GLU A 291 -0.11 21.29 -23.42
CA GLU A 291 -0.04 22.75 -23.59
C GLU A 291 -1.17 23.45 -22.81
N PRO A 292 -0.87 24.42 -21.93
CA PRO A 292 0.47 24.72 -21.41
C PRO A 292 1.08 23.54 -20.65
N PRO A 293 2.42 23.43 -20.59
CA PRO A 293 3.10 22.32 -19.93
C PRO A 293 2.92 22.41 -18.42
N LEU A 294 2.78 21.25 -17.75
CA LEU A 294 2.85 21.10 -16.31
C LEU A 294 4.22 20.55 -15.90
N PRO A 295 4.69 20.84 -14.67
CA PRO A 295 5.93 20.25 -14.17
C PRO A 295 5.94 18.72 -14.26
N ALA A 296 7.12 18.15 -14.45
CA ALA A 296 7.29 16.70 -14.41
C ALA A 296 6.83 16.15 -13.03
N GLY A 297 6.00 15.13 -13.04
CA GLY A 297 5.43 14.55 -11.83
C GLY A 297 4.20 15.27 -11.27
N ASP A 298 3.65 16.29 -11.95
CA ASP A 298 2.36 16.88 -11.61
C ASP A 298 1.21 16.37 -12.48
N PHE A 299 1.55 15.59 -13.50
CA PHE A 299 0.60 15.07 -14.46
C PHE A 299 1.06 13.72 -14.99
N THR A 300 0.18 12.73 -15.01
CA THR A 300 0.44 11.41 -15.58
C THR A 300 -0.72 10.95 -16.45
N VAL A 301 -0.40 10.10 -17.42
CA VAL A 301 -1.38 9.39 -18.24
C VAL A 301 -1.14 7.90 -18.08
N GLN A 302 -2.16 7.15 -17.71
CA GLN A 302 -2.08 5.71 -17.46
C GLN A 302 -3.19 4.97 -18.20
N ASP A 303 -3.02 3.68 -18.45
CA ASP A 303 -4.11 2.81 -18.89
C ASP A 303 -5.17 2.69 -17.80
N ALA A 304 -6.43 2.87 -18.14
CA ALA A 304 -7.56 2.70 -17.22
C ALA A 304 -7.86 1.22 -16.89
N THR A 305 -7.22 0.30 -17.60
CA THR A 305 -7.44 -1.14 -17.46
C THR A 305 -6.24 -1.80 -16.78
N PRO A 306 -6.42 -2.73 -15.83
CA PRO A 306 -5.32 -3.44 -15.18
C PRO A 306 -4.53 -4.32 -16.15
N ASN A 307 -3.37 -4.81 -15.73
CA ASN A 307 -2.59 -5.81 -16.45
C ASN A 307 -3.38 -7.13 -16.53
N ASP A 308 -3.15 -7.90 -17.62
CA ASP A 308 -3.58 -9.29 -17.63
C ASP A 308 -2.84 -10.09 -16.56
N GLU A 309 -3.54 -11.00 -15.92
CA GLU A 309 -2.97 -11.85 -14.86
C GLU A 309 -1.90 -12.79 -15.40
N VAL A 310 -0.92 -13.12 -14.57
CA VAL A 310 0.12 -14.08 -14.90
C VAL A 310 -0.49 -15.48 -14.99
N ARG A 311 -0.18 -16.23 -16.06
CA ARG A 311 -0.64 -17.61 -16.26
C ARG A 311 0.44 -18.61 -15.87
N PHE A 312 0.03 -19.73 -15.32
CA PHE A 312 0.92 -20.85 -15.06
C PHE A 312 0.92 -21.80 -16.26
N SER A 313 2.10 -22.12 -16.79
CA SER A 313 2.26 -23.15 -17.80
C SER A 313 2.44 -24.50 -17.10
N SER A 314 1.40 -25.31 -17.04
CA SER A 314 1.55 -26.71 -16.64
C SER A 314 2.13 -27.47 -17.83
N ALA A 315 3.45 -27.71 -17.79
CA ALA A 315 4.14 -28.40 -18.90
C ALA A 315 3.86 -29.91 -18.95
N GLU A 316 3.10 -30.49 -18.04
CA GLU A 316 2.89 -31.94 -17.98
C GLU A 316 1.45 -32.45 -17.83
N ASP A 317 0.47 -31.67 -17.43
CA ASP A 317 -0.90 -32.14 -17.37
C ASP A 317 -1.87 -31.03 -17.76
N GLY A 318 -2.64 -31.21 -18.81
CA GLY A 318 -3.60 -30.25 -19.38
C GLY A 318 -4.70 -29.74 -18.46
N VAL A 319 -4.36 -29.38 -17.23
CA VAL A 319 -5.23 -28.75 -16.24
C VAL A 319 -4.82 -27.30 -16.08
N SER A 320 -5.61 -26.42 -16.66
CA SER A 320 -5.56 -24.98 -16.38
C SER A 320 -6.01 -24.80 -14.92
N MET A 321 -5.07 -24.59 -14.03
CA MET A 321 -5.39 -24.05 -12.70
C MET A 321 -5.52 -22.53 -12.83
N GLU A 322 -6.76 -22.08 -12.94
CA GLU A 322 -7.12 -20.68 -12.66
C GLU A 322 -6.98 -20.48 -11.15
N GLY A 323 -5.79 -20.15 -10.72
CA GLY A 323 -5.50 -19.81 -9.35
C GLY A 323 -4.89 -18.42 -9.31
N SER A 324 -5.61 -17.46 -8.73
CA SER A 324 -5.10 -16.12 -8.42
C SER A 324 -3.94 -16.22 -7.45
N ALA A 325 -2.72 -16.37 -7.98
CA ALA A 325 -1.51 -16.14 -7.19
C ALA A 325 -1.15 -14.67 -7.37
N CYS A 326 -1.58 -13.82 -6.45
CA CYS A 326 -0.99 -12.50 -6.27
C CYS A 326 0.47 -12.68 -5.88
N ILE A 327 1.34 -12.78 -6.88
CA ILE A 327 2.75 -12.49 -6.66
C ILE A 327 2.83 -10.97 -6.63
N GLY A 328 3.06 -10.42 -5.43
CA GLY A 328 3.42 -9.03 -5.29
C GLY A 328 4.67 -8.77 -6.14
N ILE A 329 4.48 -8.30 -7.36
CA ILE A 329 5.52 -7.59 -8.07
C ILE A 329 5.78 -6.38 -7.21
N ILE A 330 7.03 -6.19 -6.80
CA ILE A 330 7.51 -5.01 -6.08
C ILE A 330 7.19 -3.77 -6.92
N GLY A 331 6.12 -3.16 -6.62
CA GLY A 331 5.46 -2.04 -7.23
C GLY A 331 4.03 -2.17 -6.79
N GLY A 332 3.54 -1.25 -5.97
CA GLY A 332 2.19 -1.28 -5.39
C GLY A 332 1.10 -1.57 -6.42
N ALA A 333 -0.14 -1.65 -5.99
CA ALA A 333 -1.33 -1.89 -6.83
C ALA A 333 -1.46 -0.98 -8.06
N ASP A 334 -0.65 0.06 -8.12
CA ASP A 334 -0.35 0.90 -9.27
C ASP A 334 0.51 0.09 -10.26
N GLY A 335 -0.05 -0.26 -11.41
CA GLY A 335 0.64 -0.92 -12.53
C GLY A 335 2.09 -0.45 -12.76
N PRO A 336 2.83 -0.97 -13.74
CA PRO A 336 4.27 -0.74 -13.84
C PRO A 336 4.57 0.73 -13.69
N THR A 337 5.31 1.07 -12.63
CA THR A 337 5.74 2.44 -12.30
C THR A 337 6.21 3.08 -13.59
N ALA A 338 5.54 4.15 -14.01
CA ALA A 338 5.91 4.88 -15.21
C ALA A 338 7.37 5.28 -15.07
N VAL A 339 8.26 4.55 -15.74
CA VAL A 339 9.66 4.94 -15.83
C VAL A 339 9.69 6.18 -16.69
N PHE A 340 9.80 7.34 -16.05
CA PHE A 340 9.98 8.60 -16.74
C PHE A 340 11.35 8.62 -17.42
N VAL A 341 11.43 8.11 -18.62
CA VAL A 341 12.56 8.39 -19.50
C VAL A 341 12.26 9.68 -20.22
N THR A 342 12.61 10.81 -19.60
CA THR A 342 12.71 12.09 -20.31
C THR A 342 13.94 12.02 -21.19
N THR A 343 13.77 11.68 -22.44
CA THR A 343 14.77 12.00 -23.47
C THR A 343 14.73 13.50 -23.69
N LYS A 344 15.67 14.22 -23.06
CA LYS A 344 15.93 15.63 -23.38
C LYS A 344 16.50 15.70 -24.79
N GLU A 345 15.65 15.84 -25.79
CA GLU A 345 16.07 16.48 -27.02
C GLU A 345 16.30 17.97 -26.70
N LYS A 346 17.53 18.44 -26.92
CA LYS A 346 17.92 19.84 -26.74
C LYS A 346 17.15 20.70 -27.75
N GLY A 347 16.05 21.32 -27.33
CA GLY A 347 15.34 22.28 -28.16
C GLY A 347 14.05 22.75 -27.50
N LYS A 348 13.98 24.03 -27.19
CA LYS A 348 12.85 24.86 -26.75
C LYS A 348 11.80 24.25 -25.80
N ALA A 349 11.59 24.92 -24.67
CA ALA A 349 10.69 24.57 -23.56
C ALA A 349 9.18 24.38 -23.92
N ALA A 350 8.80 24.46 -25.17
CA ALA A 350 7.41 24.39 -25.62
C ALA A 350 6.95 23.00 -26.10
N ASP A 351 7.87 22.05 -26.39
CA ASP A 351 7.52 20.75 -27.01
C ASP A 351 8.11 19.56 -26.25
N GLU A 352 7.94 19.51 -24.93
CA GLU A 352 8.36 18.32 -24.17
C GLU A 352 7.45 17.14 -24.48
N VAL A 353 7.92 16.21 -25.33
CA VAL A 353 7.21 14.98 -25.65
C VAL A 353 7.27 14.05 -24.46
N ARG A 354 6.11 13.68 -23.93
CA ARG A 354 5.93 12.73 -22.85
C ARG A 354 5.52 11.36 -23.38
N THR A 355 5.80 10.33 -22.60
CA THR A 355 5.49 8.94 -22.97
C THR A 355 4.70 8.30 -21.83
N ALA A 356 3.63 7.59 -22.21
CA ALA A 356 2.88 6.71 -21.32
C ALA A 356 2.84 5.29 -21.88
N TYR A 357 2.74 4.31 -21.00
CA TYR A 357 2.69 2.90 -21.36
C TYR A 357 1.36 2.31 -20.90
N SER A 358 0.74 1.49 -21.77
CA SER A 358 -0.45 0.75 -21.36
C SER A 358 -0.10 -0.40 -20.45
N SER A 359 -1.10 -0.96 -19.82
CA SER A 359 -1.03 -2.24 -19.12
C SER A 359 -0.53 -3.36 -20.05
N LEU A 360 0.15 -4.35 -19.44
CA LEU A 360 0.65 -5.51 -20.14
C LEU A 360 -0.48 -6.48 -20.49
N ARG A 361 -0.50 -7.00 -21.70
CA ARG A 361 -1.51 -7.92 -22.23
C ARG A 361 -0.90 -9.09 -22.96
N TYR A 362 -1.64 -10.20 -23.05
CA TYR A 362 -1.26 -11.32 -23.91
C TYR A 362 -1.50 -11.00 -25.39
N GLU A 363 -2.54 -10.23 -25.67
CA GLU A 363 -2.89 -9.80 -27.01
C GLU A 363 -2.79 -8.29 -27.15
N SER A 364 -2.45 -7.85 -28.37
CA SER A 364 -2.43 -6.42 -28.66
C SER A 364 -3.82 -5.81 -28.57
N ALA A 365 -4.01 -4.83 -27.71
CA ALA A 365 -5.28 -4.12 -27.61
C ALA A 365 -5.53 -3.29 -28.87
N LYS A 366 -6.72 -3.39 -29.44
CA LYS A 366 -7.12 -2.56 -30.60
C LYS A 366 -7.29 -1.10 -30.18
N THR A 367 -7.81 -0.89 -28.98
CA THR A 367 -8.04 0.42 -28.36
C THR A 367 -7.61 0.35 -26.90
N VAL A 368 -7.03 1.43 -26.41
CA VAL A 368 -6.66 1.61 -24.99
C VAL A 368 -7.41 2.84 -24.48
N THR A 369 -8.08 2.70 -23.36
CA THR A 369 -8.66 3.81 -22.63
C THR A 369 -7.63 4.34 -21.65
N TRP A 370 -7.24 5.59 -21.84
CA TRP A 370 -6.27 6.26 -20.99
C TRP A 370 -6.97 7.11 -19.97
N ARG A 371 -6.48 7.11 -18.72
CA ARG A 371 -6.90 8.01 -17.66
C ARG A 371 -5.83 9.05 -17.39
N ILE A 372 -6.27 10.23 -17.06
CA ILE A 372 -5.42 11.35 -16.66
C ILE A 372 -5.43 11.45 -15.16
N ARG A 373 -4.25 11.64 -14.58
CA ARG A 373 -4.09 11.90 -13.14
C ARG A 373 -3.29 13.18 -12.95
N PHE A 374 -3.84 14.09 -12.18
CA PHE A 374 -3.13 15.28 -11.70
C PHE A 374 -2.56 14.97 -10.34
N MET A 375 -1.28 15.21 -10.16
CA MET A 375 -0.58 14.91 -8.90
C MET A 375 -0.58 16.16 -8.03
N GLU A 376 -1.17 16.06 -6.85
CA GLU A 376 -1.28 17.13 -5.88
C GLU A 376 -0.52 16.78 -4.60
N ARG A 377 0.20 17.75 -4.03
CA ARG A 377 0.76 17.59 -2.69
C ARG A 377 -0.31 18.02 -1.69
N PRO A 378 -0.84 17.10 -0.86
CA PRO A 378 -1.99 17.39 -0.01
C PRO A 378 -1.65 18.30 1.18
N LYS A 379 -0.37 18.35 1.57
CA LYS A 379 0.09 19.06 2.78
C LYS A 379 1.45 19.73 2.53
N GLU A 380 1.69 20.86 3.20
CA GLU A 380 3.00 21.47 3.26
C GLU A 380 3.96 20.66 4.16
N ASP A 381 5.25 20.78 3.90
CA ASP A 381 6.27 20.14 4.72
C ASP A 381 6.23 20.69 6.15
N ILE A 382 6.51 19.83 7.13
CA ILE A 382 6.66 20.26 8.53
C ILE A 382 7.98 19.75 9.09
N THR A 383 8.64 20.60 9.89
CA THR A 383 9.77 20.17 10.72
C THR A 383 9.43 20.36 12.19
N VAL A 384 9.59 19.32 12.97
CA VAL A 384 9.27 19.29 14.39
C VAL A 384 10.50 18.94 15.21
N THR A 385 10.79 19.75 16.22
CA THR A 385 11.81 19.41 17.22
C THR A 385 11.18 18.45 18.24
N LEU A 386 11.69 17.24 18.27
CA LEU A 386 11.24 16.17 19.18
C LEU A 386 12.06 16.14 20.48
N LEU A 387 13.38 16.40 20.41
CA LEU A 387 14.27 16.69 21.52
C LEU A 387 14.92 18.05 21.27
N PRO A 388 14.90 18.95 22.24
CA PRO A 388 15.46 20.31 22.09
C PRO A 388 16.96 20.35 22.02
#